data_1e84a9e4410e7b2253c672da5af9c858
#
_entry.id   1e84a9e4410e7b2253c672da5af9c858
#
_cell.length_a   1.000
_cell.length_b   1.000
_cell.length_c   1.000
_cell.angle_alpha   90.00
_cell.angle_beta   90.00
_cell.angle_gamma   90.00
#
_symmetry.space_group_name_H-M   'P 1'
#
loop_
_entity.id
_entity.type
_entity.pdbx_description
1 polymer ?
#
loop_
_entity_poly.entity_id
_entity_poly.type
_entity_poly.pdbx_seq_one_letter_code
_entity_poly.pdbx_strand_id
1 'polypeptide(L)'
;MHAPDRPYAHPARLILILSLTPTVGLGIGRFAYALVLPDMRDTLGWSYSAAGFMNTINAVGYLAGALIAAKLIKRFGLSAAVRWGTLACLLSLALCALSGNFILLSFARLLAGLGAAIAFVASGALAATIAQSRPERANFLLSLFYAGPGLGILASGLIAPFVLQAFGAGSWWMVWWALTLLSVALTIPLLLAPFDAGAGLSGAVSTKIAIRPVLIYLTGYFLFGAGYIAYMTFMIAYVRDGGGGAPAQSAFWCLIGASAFVTPWVWRRVLARNSGGVSTAIIQAVNAIGAALPLFGHSPVLLAISALVFGVAFFAVVGSTTAFVRFNYPPAEWPTAIAVLTITFGIGQILGPIVTGAITDAFGSLSYALNVSAAMLAVGAMASAFQRRLVPNPSP
;
A
#
# COMPACT_ATOMS: atom_id res chain seq x y z
N MET A 1 11.55 39.86 8.28
CA MET A 1 10.25 40.12 7.64
C MET A 1 9.88 38.84 6.89
N HIS A 2 9.08 37.93 7.51
CA HIS A 2 8.55 36.76 6.80
C HIS A 2 7.46 37.24 5.84
N ALA A 3 7.63 36.93 4.56
CA ALA A 3 6.56 37.17 3.59
C ALA A 3 5.31 36.41 4.09
N PRO A 4 4.12 37.03 4.04
CA PRO A 4 2.91 36.35 4.48
C PRO A 4 2.71 35.14 3.57
N ASP A 5 2.54 33.96 4.18
CA ASP A 5 2.19 32.71 3.52
C ASP A 5 1.01 32.97 2.59
N ARG A 6 1.25 33.03 1.28
CA ARG A 6 0.17 33.07 0.30
C ARG A 6 -0.52 31.72 0.38
N PRO A 7 -1.77 31.66 0.85
CA PRO A 7 -2.49 30.40 0.88
C PRO A 7 -2.54 29.85 -0.56
N TYR A 8 -2.25 28.56 -0.75
CA TYR A 8 -2.32 27.92 -2.07
C TYR A 8 -3.64 28.26 -2.75
N ALA A 9 -3.60 28.81 -3.96
CA ALA A 9 -4.78 29.30 -4.66
C ALA A 9 -5.84 28.21 -4.89
N HIS A 10 -5.39 26.96 -5.16
CA HIS A 10 -6.24 25.81 -5.46
C HIS A 10 -5.76 24.55 -4.72
N PRO A 11 -5.93 24.46 -3.38
CA PRO A 11 -5.37 23.36 -2.60
C PRO A 11 -5.93 21.98 -3.00
N ALA A 12 -7.22 21.88 -3.33
CA ALA A 12 -7.83 20.62 -3.77
C ALA A 12 -7.23 20.11 -5.08
N ARG A 13 -6.96 21.00 -6.05
CA ARG A 13 -6.31 20.63 -7.32
C ARG A 13 -4.88 20.12 -7.08
N LEU A 14 -4.10 20.81 -6.24
CA LEU A 14 -2.74 20.38 -5.92
C LEU A 14 -2.73 19.03 -5.21
N ILE A 15 -3.65 18.79 -4.28
CA ILE A 15 -3.78 17.51 -3.58
C ILE A 15 -4.24 16.39 -4.54
N LEU A 16 -5.16 16.66 -5.46
CA LEU A 16 -5.52 15.70 -6.50
C LEU A 16 -4.33 15.36 -7.40
N ILE A 17 -3.50 16.33 -7.77
CA ILE A 17 -2.27 16.06 -8.51
C ILE A 17 -1.31 15.22 -7.64
N LEU A 18 -1.12 15.55 -6.36
CA LEU A 18 -0.28 14.79 -5.46
C LEU A 18 -0.79 13.36 -5.24
N SER A 19 -2.11 13.12 -5.28
CA SER A 19 -2.69 11.77 -5.16
C SER A 19 -2.29 10.84 -6.31
N LEU A 20 -1.89 11.40 -7.46
CA LEU A 20 -1.34 10.62 -8.57
C LEU A 20 -0.02 9.93 -8.21
N THR A 21 0.73 10.47 -7.25
CA THR A 21 1.96 9.82 -6.73
C THR A 21 1.68 8.44 -6.14
N PRO A 22 0.82 8.27 -5.12
CA PRO A 22 0.48 6.95 -4.62
C PRO A 22 -0.37 6.13 -5.61
N THR A 23 -1.08 6.76 -6.55
CA THR A 23 -1.75 6.05 -7.65
C THR A 23 -0.73 5.29 -8.50
N VAL A 24 0.33 5.97 -8.95
CA VAL A 24 1.39 5.36 -9.76
C VAL A 24 2.27 4.42 -8.92
N GLY A 25 2.76 4.87 -7.77
CA GLY A 25 3.74 4.12 -6.98
C GLY A 25 3.16 2.89 -6.28
N LEU A 26 2.02 3.05 -5.61
CA LEU A 26 1.39 1.96 -4.85
C LEU A 26 0.33 1.23 -5.69
N GLY A 27 -0.66 1.95 -6.21
CA GLY A 27 -1.77 1.33 -6.92
C GLY A 27 -1.31 0.56 -8.15
N ILE A 28 -0.52 1.17 -9.02
CA ILE A 28 0.00 0.55 -10.25
C ILE A 28 1.33 -0.17 -9.95
N GLY A 29 2.37 0.55 -9.55
CA GLY A 29 3.72 0.02 -9.45
C GLY A 29 3.89 -1.15 -8.50
N ARG A 30 3.13 -1.16 -7.40
CA ARG A 30 3.19 -2.24 -6.40
C ARG A 30 2.13 -3.32 -6.64
N PHE A 31 0.85 -2.93 -6.69
CA PHE A 31 -0.25 -3.89 -6.61
C PHE A 31 -0.63 -4.51 -7.95
N ALA A 32 -0.44 -3.82 -9.09
CA ALA A 32 -0.79 -4.39 -10.41
C ALA A 32 0.00 -5.66 -10.75
N TYR A 33 1.12 -5.93 -10.08
CA TYR A 33 1.87 -7.17 -10.24
C TYR A 33 0.98 -8.42 -10.04
N ALA A 34 0.05 -8.39 -9.10
CA ALA A 34 -0.86 -9.50 -8.84
C ALA A 34 -1.71 -9.90 -10.07
N LEU A 35 -2.05 -8.92 -10.91
CA LEU A 35 -2.81 -9.15 -12.16
C LEU A 35 -1.97 -9.84 -13.24
N VAL A 36 -0.67 -9.61 -13.24
CA VAL A 36 0.28 -10.13 -14.24
C VAL A 36 0.95 -11.42 -13.77
N LEU A 37 1.01 -11.62 -12.44
CA LEU A 37 1.69 -12.75 -11.81
C LEU A 37 1.29 -14.10 -12.40
N PRO A 38 0.00 -14.42 -12.61
CA PRO A 38 -0.37 -15.73 -13.13
C PRO A 38 0.22 -16.00 -14.52
N ASP A 39 0.17 -15.02 -15.44
CA ASP A 39 0.72 -15.16 -16.79
C ASP A 39 2.26 -15.21 -16.79
N MET A 40 2.90 -14.34 -15.98
CA MET A 40 4.35 -14.37 -15.80
C MET A 40 4.83 -15.71 -15.23
N ARG A 41 4.17 -16.22 -14.20
CA ARG A 41 4.52 -17.50 -13.56
C ARG A 41 4.49 -18.64 -14.58
N ASP A 42 3.39 -18.75 -15.32
CA ASP A 42 3.18 -19.87 -16.25
C ASP A 42 4.16 -19.81 -17.44
N THR A 43 4.36 -18.61 -18.01
CA THR A 43 5.20 -18.44 -19.21
C THR A 43 6.69 -18.41 -18.91
N LEU A 44 7.10 -17.98 -17.71
CA LEU A 44 8.50 -17.96 -17.28
C LEU A 44 8.89 -19.21 -16.48
N GLY A 45 7.96 -20.14 -16.26
CA GLY A 45 8.21 -21.39 -15.54
C GLY A 45 8.52 -21.20 -14.04
N TRP A 46 7.91 -20.21 -13.39
CA TRP A 46 8.17 -19.92 -11.99
C TRP A 46 7.34 -20.76 -11.03
N SER A 47 7.95 -21.10 -9.89
CA SER A 47 7.21 -21.57 -8.73
C SER A 47 6.41 -20.41 -8.08
N TYR A 48 5.47 -20.74 -7.19
CA TYR A 48 4.77 -19.71 -6.41
C TYR A 48 5.72 -18.95 -5.47
N SER A 49 6.76 -19.61 -4.96
CA SER A 49 7.83 -18.96 -4.18
C SER A 49 8.58 -17.90 -5.01
N ALA A 50 8.97 -18.23 -6.25
CA ALA A 50 9.63 -17.31 -7.15
C ALA A 50 8.73 -16.12 -7.52
N ALA A 51 7.45 -16.39 -7.79
CA ALA A 51 6.47 -15.35 -8.04
C ALA A 51 6.24 -14.46 -6.81
N GLY A 52 6.15 -15.05 -5.61
CA GLY A 52 6.02 -14.32 -4.34
C GLY A 52 7.26 -13.45 -4.05
N PHE A 53 8.46 -13.93 -4.42
CA PHE A 53 9.71 -13.19 -4.26
C PHE A 53 9.71 -11.84 -4.97
N MET A 54 9.02 -11.68 -6.09
CA MET A 54 8.89 -10.40 -6.79
C MET A 54 8.17 -9.33 -5.94
N ASN A 55 7.19 -9.73 -5.10
CA ASN A 55 6.57 -8.82 -4.13
C ASN A 55 7.43 -8.64 -2.88
N THR A 56 8.14 -9.66 -2.45
CA THR A 56 9.13 -9.55 -1.37
C THR A 56 10.21 -8.54 -1.69
N ILE A 57 10.84 -8.62 -2.86
CA ILE A 57 11.90 -7.69 -3.24
C ILE A 57 11.37 -6.26 -3.43
N ASN A 58 10.12 -6.10 -3.88
CA ASN A 58 9.44 -4.81 -3.88
C ASN A 58 9.23 -4.27 -2.46
N ALA A 59 8.84 -5.12 -1.50
CA ALA A 59 8.69 -4.72 -0.09
C ALA A 59 10.04 -4.34 0.55
N VAL A 60 11.14 -5.04 0.21
CA VAL A 60 12.50 -4.65 0.61
C VAL A 60 12.83 -3.26 0.10
N GLY A 61 12.58 -2.99 -1.19
CA GLY A 61 12.76 -1.66 -1.78
C GLY A 61 11.92 -0.60 -1.08
N TYR A 62 10.67 -0.90 -0.79
CA TYR A 62 9.76 0.01 -0.10
C TYR A 62 10.26 0.36 1.32
N LEU A 63 10.68 -0.64 2.08
CA LEU A 63 11.23 -0.42 3.42
C LEU A 63 12.52 0.41 3.35
N ALA A 64 13.44 0.07 2.45
CA ALA A 64 14.67 0.84 2.24
C ALA A 64 14.37 2.29 1.85
N GLY A 65 13.47 2.49 0.90
CA GLY A 65 13.02 3.81 0.46
C GLY A 65 12.41 4.64 1.59
N ALA A 66 11.56 4.04 2.43
CA ALA A 66 10.96 4.71 3.58
C ALA A 66 12.01 5.15 4.60
N LEU A 67 13.03 4.32 4.87
CA LEU A 67 14.11 4.63 5.81
C LEU A 67 15.03 5.77 5.34
N ILE A 68 15.26 5.87 4.04
CA ILE A 68 16.14 6.91 3.48
C ILE A 68 15.40 8.18 3.07
N ALA A 69 14.07 8.12 2.94
CA ALA A 69 13.25 9.23 2.44
C ALA A 69 13.51 10.55 3.17
N ALA A 70 13.56 10.54 4.50
CA ALA A 70 13.81 11.75 5.29
C ALA A 70 15.17 12.40 4.99
N LYS A 71 16.22 11.59 4.76
CA LYS A 71 17.55 12.09 4.39
C LYS A 71 17.54 12.72 2.99
N LEU A 72 16.86 12.08 2.04
CA LEU A 72 16.73 12.58 0.67
C LEU A 72 15.91 13.86 0.61
N ILE A 73 14.80 13.92 1.34
CA ILE A 73 13.96 15.12 1.44
C ILE A 73 14.74 16.29 2.05
N LYS A 74 15.52 16.03 3.12
CA LYS A 74 16.37 17.07 3.72
C LYS A 74 17.41 17.59 2.75
N ARG A 75 17.96 16.73 1.89
CA ARG A 75 19.01 17.11 0.93
C ARG A 75 18.48 17.77 -0.33
N PHE A 76 17.37 17.31 -0.88
CA PHE A 76 16.88 17.69 -2.20
C PHE A 76 15.53 18.40 -2.19
N GLY A 77 14.82 18.41 -1.06
CA GLY A 77 13.49 18.98 -0.90
C GLY A 77 12.36 17.99 -1.24
N LEU A 78 11.14 18.34 -0.81
CA LEU A 78 9.93 17.53 -1.00
C LEU A 78 9.58 17.33 -2.47
N SER A 79 9.57 18.42 -3.25
CA SER A 79 9.21 18.38 -4.67
C SER A 79 10.14 17.51 -5.50
N ALA A 80 11.45 17.57 -5.26
CA ALA A 80 12.42 16.72 -5.94
C ALA A 80 12.24 15.26 -5.56
N ALA A 81 12.00 14.95 -4.27
CA ALA A 81 11.76 13.57 -3.80
C ALA A 81 10.48 12.98 -4.41
N VAL A 82 9.39 13.76 -4.54
CA VAL A 82 8.17 13.35 -5.26
C VAL A 82 8.49 13.00 -6.71
N ARG A 83 9.15 13.91 -7.42
CA ARG A 83 9.44 13.74 -8.86
C ARG A 83 10.37 12.55 -9.12
N TRP A 84 11.52 12.49 -8.45
CA TRP A 84 12.49 11.41 -8.65
C TRP A 84 11.95 10.04 -8.22
N GLY A 85 11.21 9.99 -7.10
CA GLY A 85 10.59 8.74 -6.67
C GLY A 85 9.53 8.25 -7.66
N THR A 86 8.71 9.14 -8.22
CA THR A 86 7.72 8.78 -9.24
C THR A 86 8.38 8.35 -10.55
N LEU A 87 9.44 9.07 -10.99
CA LEU A 87 10.22 8.67 -12.17
C LEU A 87 10.90 7.30 -12.00
N ALA A 88 11.37 6.98 -10.79
CA ALA A 88 11.88 5.64 -10.48
C ALA A 88 10.80 4.56 -10.63
N CYS A 89 9.55 4.85 -10.23
CA CYS A 89 8.42 3.94 -10.48
C CYS A 89 8.15 3.77 -11.98
N LEU A 90 8.16 4.84 -12.78
CA LEU A 90 8.00 4.75 -14.23
C LEU A 90 9.08 3.89 -14.88
N LEU A 91 10.34 4.15 -14.52
CA LEU A 91 11.47 3.36 -15.02
C LEU A 91 11.31 1.88 -14.65
N SER A 92 10.90 1.59 -13.44
CA SER A 92 10.63 0.23 -12.98
C SER A 92 9.57 -0.48 -13.82
N LEU A 93 8.44 0.18 -14.12
CA LEU A 93 7.38 -0.38 -14.95
C LEU A 93 7.89 -0.69 -16.37
N ALA A 94 8.63 0.24 -16.98
CA ALA A 94 9.26 0.05 -18.29
C ALA A 94 10.25 -1.13 -18.27
N LEU A 95 11.10 -1.22 -17.24
CA LEU A 95 12.05 -2.34 -17.09
C LEU A 95 11.33 -3.68 -16.94
N CYS A 96 10.18 -3.73 -16.25
CA CYS A 96 9.36 -4.94 -16.16
C CYS A 96 8.80 -5.38 -17.52
N ALA A 97 8.65 -4.47 -18.47
CA ALA A 97 8.16 -4.79 -19.82
C ALA A 97 9.24 -5.29 -20.79
N LEU A 98 10.51 -5.06 -20.48
CA LEU A 98 11.63 -5.28 -21.44
C LEU A 98 12.15 -6.72 -21.47
N SER A 99 12.01 -7.48 -20.38
CA SER A 99 12.64 -8.81 -20.31
C SER A 99 12.01 -9.69 -19.24
N GLY A 100 11.93 -11.01 -19.53
CA GLY A 100 11.59 -12.05 -18.54
C GLY A 100 12.75 -12.49 -17.64
N ASN A 101 13.91 -11.85 -17.73
CA ASN A 101 15.05 -12.20 -16.88
C ASN A 101 14.75 -11.93 -15.40
N PHE A 102 14.88 -12.95 -14.56
CA PHE A 102 14.54 -12.90 -13.14
C PHE A 102 15.30 -11.82 -12.37
N ILE A 103 16.60 -11.64 -12.67
CA ILE A 103 17.45 -10.65 -11.98
C ILE A 103 17.02 -9.24 -12.38
N LEU A 104 16.77 -8.98 -13.67
CA LEU A 104 16.33 -7.67 -14.14
C LEU A 104 14.95 -7.33 -13.56
N LEU A 105 14.03 -8.28 -13.54
CA LEU A 105 12.70 -8.10 -12.94
C LEU A 105 12.81 -7.85 -11.43
N SER A 106 13.69 -8.56 -10.72
CA SER A 106 13.95 -8.32 -9.30
C SER A 106 14.49 -6.92 -9.05
N PHE A 107 15.44 -6.45 -9.86
CA PHE A 107 15.93 -5.07 -9.79
C PHE A 107 14.83 -4.05 -10.06
N ALA A 108 14.02 -4.26 -11.09
CA ALA A 108 12.90 -3.41 -11.42
C ALA A 108 11.88 -3.34 -10.25
N ARG A 109 11.55 -4.49 -9.65
CA ARG A 109 10.63 -4.54 -8.51
C ARG A 109 11.21 -3.87 -7.24
N LEU A 110 12.51 -4.02 -6.99
CA LEU A 110 13.21 -3.29 -5.92
C LEU A 110 13.12 -1.78 -6.15
N LEU A 111 13.40 -1.32 -7.37
CA LEU A 111 13.34 0.08 -7.77
C LEU A 111 11.93 0.66 -7.63
N ALA A 112 10.89 -0.13 -8.02
CA ALA A 112 9.50 0.24 -7.82
C ALA A 112 9.18 0.52 -6.34
N GLY A 113 9.59 -0.39 -5.45
CA GLY A 113 9.36 -0.23 -4.02
C GLY A 113 10.06 1.00 -3.46
N LEU A 114 11.35 1.15 -3.77
CA LEU A 114 12.17 2.28 -3.33
C LEU A 114 11.60 3.62 -3.79
N GLY A 115 11.28 3.74 -5.08
CA GLY A 115 10.69 4.95 -5.66
C GLY A 115 9.32 5.27 -5.06
N ALA A 116 8.46 4.25 -4.91
CA ALA A 116 7.13 4.41 -4.34
C ALA A 116 7.17 4.92 -2.90
N ALA A 117 8.08 4.40 -2.05
CA ALA A 117 8.20 4.83 -0.67
C ALA A 117 8.69 6.27 -0.56
N ILE A 118 9.76 6.62 -1.30
CA ILE A 118 10.30 7.99 -1.30
C ILE A 118 9.23 8.99 -1.75
N ALA A 119 8.57 8.69 -2.88
CA ALA A 119 7.53 9.54 -3.45
C ALA A 119 6.32 9.68 -2.52
N PHE A 120 5.87 8.58 -1.89
CA PHE A 120 4.72 8.56 -0.98
C PHE A 120 4.98 9.36 0.30
N VAL A 121 6.16 9.20 0.93
CA VAL A 121 6.54 9.96 2.12
C VAL A 121 6.61 11.45 1.80
N ALA A 122 7.26 11.81 0.70
CA ALA A 122 7.42 13.21 0.31
C ALA A 122 6.09 13.87 -0.10
N SER A 123 5.27 13.17 -0.91
CA SER A 123 3.97 13.69 -1.33
C SER A 123 2.97 13.77 -0.19
N GLY A 124 3.01 12.83 0.76
CA GLY A 124 2.19 12.85 1.97
C GLY A 124 2.52 14.05 2.87
N ALA A 125 3.80 14.36 3.07
CA ALA A 125 4.24 15.54 3.81
C ALA A 125 3.80 16.84 3.11
N LEU A 126 3.94 16.92 1.79
CA LEU A 126 3.52 18.07 1.00
C LEU A 126 1.99 18.23 1.01
N ALA A 127 1.24 17.14 0.89
CA ALA A 127 -0.22 17.14 1.01
C ALA A 127 -0.67 17.62 2.40
N ALA A 128 0.01 17.21 3.48
CA ALA A 128 -0.28 17.68 4.82
C ALA A 128 -0.03 19.20 4.97
N THR A 129 1.07 19.72 4.42
CA THR A 129 1.37 21.15 4.41
C THR A 129 0.30 21.94 3.64
N ILE A 130 -0.08 21.48 2.45
CA ILE A 130 -1.14 22.11 1.65
C ILE A 130 -2.50 22.06 2.37
N ALA A 131 -2.83 20.93 3.00
CA ALA A 131 -4.08 20.77 3.73
C ALA A 131 -4.20 21.73 4.94
N GLN A 132 -3.08 22.04 5.60
CA GLN A 132 -3.03 23.00 6.72
C GLN A 132 -3.37 24.44 6.30
N SER A 133 -3.23 24.78 5.01
CA SER A 133 -3.67 26.10 4.50
C SER A 133 -5.20 26.29 4.56
N ARG A 134 -5.97 25.20 4.76
CA ARG A 134 -7.43 25.18 4.91
C ARG A 134 -7.83 24.22 6.05
N PRO A 135 -7.63 24.60 7.32
CA PRO A 135 -7.83 23.73 8.48
C PRO A 135 -9.23 23.10 8.54
N GLU A 136 -10.26 23.86 8.13
CA GLU A 136 -11.66 23.43 8.09
C GLU A 136 -11.91 22.30 7.07
N ARG A 137 -11.05 22.13 6.07
CA ARG A 137 -11.14 21.10 5.02
C ARG A 137 -9.96 20.14 5.03
N ALA A 138 -9.03 20.26 5.97
CA ALA A 138 -7.80 19.48 5.99
C ALA A 138 -8.04 17.96 5.94
N ASN A 139 -9.01 17.47 6.71
CA ASN A 139 -9.36 16.05 6.71
C ASN A 139 -9.89 15.57 5.35
N PHE A 140 -10.72 16.37 4.68
CA PHE A 140 -11.22 16.05 3.35
C PHE A 140 -10.09 16.04 2.31
N LEU A 141 -9.22 17.04 2.34
CA LEU A 141 -8.07 17.15 1.43
C LEU A 141 -7.11 15.97 1.58
N LEU A 142 -6.79 15.58 2.82
CA LEU A 142 -5.95 14.39 3.07
C LEU A 142 -6.65 13.10 2.64
N SER A 143 -7.97 12.99 2.80
CA SER A 143 -8.73 11.84 2.31
C SER A 143 -8.60 11.69 0.80
N LEU A 144 -8.63 12.79 0.03
CA LEU A 144 -8.40 12.77 -1.42
C LEU A 144 -7.00 12.24 -1.77
N PHE A 145 -5.97 12.66 -1.03
CA PHE A 145 -4.62 12.15 -1.23
C PHE A 145 -4.52 10.65 -0.99
N TYR A 146 -5.04 10.18 0.14
CA TYR A 146 -4.98 8.75 0.52
C TYR A 146 -5.91 7.83 -0.28
N ALA A 147 -6.84 8.38 -1.06
CA ALA A 147 -7.64 7.63 -2.02
C ALA A 147 -6.84 7.22 -3.29
N GLY A 148 -5.70 7.87 -3.55
CA GLY A 148 -4.87 7.63 -4.73
C GLY A 148 -4.52 6.16 -5.01
N PRO A 149 -4.05 5.37 -4.03
CA PRO A 149 -3.75 3.95 -4.28
C PRO A 149 -4.95 3.16 -4.81
N GLY A 150 -6.16 3.44 -4.29
CA GLY A 150 -7.39 2.82 -4.78
C GLY A 150 -7.67 3.10 -6.25
N LEU A 151 -7.39 4.33 -6.70
CA LEU A 151 -7.50 4.70 -8.13
C LEU A 151 -6.53 3.90 -9.01
N GLY A 152 -5.29 3.68 -8.55
CA GLY A 152 -4.31 2.89 -9.29
C GLY A 152 -4.66 1.41 -9.36
N ILE A 153 -5.21 0.84 -8.28
CA ILE A 153 -5.74 -0.52 -8.25
C ILE A 153 -6.90 -0.64 -9.24
N LEU A 154 -7.86 0.29 -9.21
CA LEU A 154 -8.99 0.33 -10.13
C LEU A 154 -8.52 0.41 -11.60
N ALA A 155 -7.63 1.34 -11.92
CA ALA A 155 -7.14 1.54 -13.28
C ALA A 155 -6.39 0.31 -13.80
N SER A 156 -5.53 -0.32 -12.98
CA SER A 156 -4.83 -1.54 -13.37
C SER A 156 -5.80 -2.72 -13.57
N GLY A 157 -6.85 -2.82 -12.75
CA GLY A 157 -7.89 -3.84 -12.88
C GLY A 157 -8.72 -3.70 -14.15
N LEU A 158 -8.94 -2.48 -14.64
CA LEU A 158 -9.64 -2.22 -15.89
C LEU A 158 -8.78 -2.50 -17.14
N ILE A 159 -7.45 -2.53 -16.99
CA ILE A 159 -6.53 -2.67 -18.14
C ILE A 159 -5.96 -4.09 -18.23
N ALA A 160 -5.33 -4.58 -17.16
CA ALA A 160 -4.48 -5.75 -17.24
C ALA A 160 -5.21 -7.04 -17.69
N PRO A 161 -6.37 -7.42 -17.11
CA PRO A 161 -7.04 -8.66 -17.50
C PRO A 161 -7.49 -8.67 -18.97
N PHE A 162 -7.92 -7.51 -19.48
CA PHE A 162 -8.38 -7.40 -20.88
C PHE A 162 -7.22 -7.36 -21.87
N VAL A 163 -6.07 -6.80 -21.51
CA VAL A 163 -4.85 -6.90 -22.34
C VAL A 163 -4.42 -8.37 -22.43
N LEU A 164 -4.37 -9.11 -21.30
CA LEU A 164 -4.04 -10.53 -21.31
C LEU A 164 -5.04 -11.35 -22.11
N GLN A 165 -6.33 -11.03 -22.04
CA GLN A 165 -7.37 -11.72 -22.82
C GLN A 165 -7.23 -11.45 -24.32
N ALA A 166 -6.92 -10.21 -24.71
CA ALA A 166 -6.83 -9.81 -26.12
C ALA A 166 -5.60 -10.38 -26.83
N PHE A 167 -4.48 -10.47 -26.13
CA PHE A 167 -3.19 -10.86 -26.72
C PHE A 167 -2.75 -12.29 -26.34
N GLY A 168 -3.45 -12.95 -25.42
CA GLY A 168 -3.22 -14.33 -25.03
C GLY A 168 -2.06 -14.54 -24.02
N ALA A 169 -1.76 -15.81 -23.77
CA ALA A 169 -0.73 -16.21 -22.83
C ALA A 169 0.66 -15.69 -23.23
N GLY A 170 1.46 -15.26 -22.25
CA GLY A 170 2.77 -14.67 -22.46
C GLY A 170 2.77 -13.18 -22.80
N SER A 171 1.61 -12.53 -22.78
CA SER A 171 1.50 -11.11 -23.10
C SER A 171 1.66 -10.18 -21.88
N TRP A 172 2.12 -10.70 -20.74
CA TRP A 172 2.38 -9.94 -19.51
C TRP A 172 3.22 -8.67 -19.74
N TRP A 173 4.16 -8.67 -20.68
CA TRP A 173 4.98 -7.52 -21.04
C TRP A 173 4.16 -6.38 -21.67
N MET A 174 3.11 -6.69 -22.41
CA MET A 174 2.18 -5.69 -22.96
C MET A 174 1.39 -5.00 -21.86
N VAL A 175 1.01 -5.74 -20.82
CA VAL A 175 0.38 -5.14 -19.62
C VAL A 175 1.32 -4.14 -18.97
N TRP A 176 2.61 -4.50 -18.78
CA TRP A 176 3.58 -3.57 -18.21
C TRP A 176 3.76 -2.33 -19.09
N TRP A 177 3.78 -2.46 -20.42
CA TRP A 177 3.80 -1.28 -21.32
C TRP A 177 2.55 -0.44 -21.21
N ALA A 178 1.36 -1.03 -21.19
CA ALA A 178 0.09 -0.31 -21.05
C ALA A 178 0.06 0.48 -19.72
N LEU A 179 0.48 -0.16 -18.63
CA LEU A 179 0.57 0.49 -17.31
C LEU A 179 1.67 1.56 -17.27
N THR A 180 2.78 1.38 -17.99
CA THR A 180 3.83 2.40 -18.13
C THR A 180 3.28 3.63 -18.83
N LEU A 181 2.62 3.47 -19.97
CA LEU A 181 2.03 4.58 -20.73
C LEU A 181 0.99 5.34 -19.92
N LEU A 182 0.10 4.62 -19.23
CA LEU A 182 -0.84 5.23 -18.29
C LEU A 182 -0.11 6.03 -17.20
N SER A 183 0.90 5.43 -16.59
CA SER A 183 1.67 6.06 -15.50
C SER A 183 2.45 7.29 -15.98
N VAL A 184 2.97 7.29 -17.20
CA VAL A 184 3.56 8.47 -17.85
C VAL A 184 2.52 9.59 -17.93
N ALA A 185 1.33 9.31 -18.47
CA ALA A 185 0.26 10.30 -18.58
C ALA A 185 -0.15 10.88 -17.21
N LEU A 186 -0.26 10.02 -16.18
CA LEU A 186 -0.56 10.44 -14.81
C LEU A 186 0.58 11.23 -14.16
N THR A 187 1.83 11.05 -14.60
CA THR A 187 2.99 11.74 -14.01
C THR A 187 3.19 13.13 -14.60
N ILE A 188 2.73 13.42 -15.82
CA ILE A 188 2.86 14.74 -16.44
C ILE A 188 2.35 15.86 -15.53
N PRO A 189 1.13 15.82 -14.95
CA PRO A 189 0.66 16.85 -14.02
C PRO A 189 1.57 17.03 -12.80
N LEU A 190 2.16 15.93 -12.28
CA LEU A 190 3.09 15.97 -11.14
C LEU A 190 4.38 16.71 -11.48
N LEU A 191 4.91 16.54 -12.69
CA LEU A 191 6.14 17.19 -13.15
C LEU A 191 5.92 18.68 -13.41
N LEU A 192 4.73 19.06 -13.88
CA LEU A 192 4.39 20.44 -14.25
C LEU A 192 3.85 21.26 -13.06
N ALA A 193 3.37 20.61 -11.99
CA ALA A 193 2.80 21.33 -10.86
C ALA A 193 3.85 22.18 -10.12
N PRO A 194 3.54 23.43 -9.79
CA PRO A 194 4.40 24.32 -9.01
C PRO A 194 4.28 23.96 -7.52
N PHE A 195 4.99 22.94 -7.08
CA PHE A 195 5.12 22.66 -5.65
C PHE A 195 6.22 23.53 -5.08
N ASP A 196 5.91 24.40 -4.11
CA ASP A 196 6.90 25.27 -3.49
C ASP A 196 8.01 24.45 -2.82
N ALA A 197 9.25 24.73 -3.21
CA ALA A 197 10.43 24.02 -2.75
C ALA A 197 10.79 24.29 -1.26
N GLY A 198 10.08 25.22 -0.59
CA GLY A 198 10.44 25.74 0.73
C GLY A 198 9.97 24.92 1.93
N ALA A 199 9.13 23.89 1.76
CA ALA A 199 8.68 23.06 2.85
C ALA A 199 9.73 21.98 3.19
N GLY A 200 10.73 22.33 4.00
CA GLY A 200 11.65 21.35 4.60
C GLY A 200 10.96 20.61 5.74
N LEU A 201 11.23 19.33 5.87
CA LEU A 201 10.90 18.62 7.12
C LEU A 201 11.74 19.25 8.24
N SER A 202 11.08 19.85 9.25
CA SER A 202 11.75 20.22 10.50
C SER A 202 12.48 19.01 11.03
N GLY A 203 13.75 19.16 11.39
CA GLY A 203 14.60 18.06 11.84
C GLY A 203 13.95 17.30 12.98
N ALA A 204 13.51 16.08 12.73
CA ALA A 204 13.00 15.21 13.76
C ALA A 204 14.17 14.86 14.70
N VAL A 205 14.09 15.28 15.96
CA VAL A 205 15.00 14.83 16.99
C VAL A 205 14.70 13.34 17.22
N SER A 206 15.71 12.50 17.05
CA SER A 206 15.57 11.06 17.31
C SER A 206 15.45 10.86 18.81
N THR A 207 14.24 10.62 19.30
CA THR A 207 13.95 10.24 20.67
C THR A 207 13.86 8.71 20.78
N LYS A 208 14.32 8.14 21.89
CA LYS A 208 14.15 6.70 22.14
C LYS A 208 12.74 6.44 22.68
N ILE A 209 12.06 5.44 22.13
CA ILE A 209 10.77 4.96 22.64
C ILE A 209 10.94 3.61 23.33
N ALA A 210 10.11 3.33 24.33
CA ALA A 210 10.03 2.02 24.96
C ALA A 210 9.24 1.06 24.05
N ILE A 211 9.89 -0.01 23.58
CA ILE A 211 9.27 -0.99 22.67
C ILE A 211 8.42 -2.02 23.44
N ARG A 212 8.86 -2.40 24.65
CA ARG A 212 8.21 -3.45 25.45
C ARG A 212 6.70 -3.25 25.66
N PRO A 213 6.19 -2.04 25.95
CA PRO A 213 4.75 -1.83 26.15
C PRO A 213 3.90 -1.99 24.89
N VAL A 214 4.52 -1.97 23.71
CA VAL A 214 3.82 -2.06 22.39
C VAL A 214 4.13 -3.33 21.63
N LEU A 215 4.87 -4.29 22.22
CA LEU A 215 5.25 -5.53 21.54
C LEU A 215 4.06 -6.29 20.97
N ILE A 216 2.96 -6.39 21.72
CA ILE A 216 1.77 -7.11 21.25
C ILE A 216 1.11 -6.39 20.06
N TYR A 217 1.13 -5.06 20.06
CA TYR A 217 0.65 -4.25 18.94
C TYR A 217 1.54 -4.39 17.71
N LEU A 218 2.86 -4.40 17.91
CA LEU A 218 3.85 -4.64 16.84
C LEU A 218 3.67 -6.02 16.23
N THR A 219 3.44 -7.06 17.06
CA THR A 219 3.13 -8.41 16.57
C THR A 219 1.87 -8.41 15.72
N GLY A 220 0.81 -7.75 16.18
CA GLY A 220 -0.43 -7.60 15.41
C GLY A 220 -0.21 -6.91 14.05
N TYR A 221 0.60 -5.86 14.04
CA TYR A 221 0.88 -5.12 12.82
C TYR A 221 1.85 -5.84 11.86
N PHE A 222 2.80 -6.61 12.38
CA PHE A 222 3.64 -7.54 11.62
C PHE A 222 2.80 -8.60 10.90
N LEU A 223 1.90 -9.26 11.63
CA LEU A 223 1.01 -10.29 11.08
C LEU A 223 0.05 -9.70 10.05
N PHE A 224 -0.44 -8.49 10.27
CA PHE A 224 -1.19 -7.77 9.25
C PHE A 224 -0.34 -7.55 7.98
N GLY A 225 0.89 -7.09 8.13
CA GLY A 225 1.80 -6.87 6.99
C GLY A 225 2.02 -8.14 6.18
N ALA A 226 2.22 -9.28 6.84
CA ALA A 226 2.42 -10.57 6.18
C ALA A 226 1.14 -11.09 5.51
N GLY A 227 0.02 -11.06 6.23
CA GLY A 227 -1.24 -11.62 5.75
C GLY A 227 -1.85 -10.83 4.59
N TYR A 228 -1.96 -9.50 4.70
CA TYR A 228 -2.63 -8.73 3.66
C TYR A 228 -1.88 -8.77 2.32
N ILE A 229 -0.54 -8.72 2.35
CA ILE A 229 0.24 -8.72 1.10
C ILE A 229 0.24 -10.11 0.44
N ALA A 230 0.16 -11.18 1.23
CA ALA A 230 -0.01 -12.53 0.72
C ALA A 230 -1.34 -12.68 -0.04
N TYR A 231 -2.44 -12.22 0.57
CA TYR A 231 -3.75 -12.16 -0.10
C TYR A 231 -3.68 -11.34 -1.40
N MET A 232 -3.18 -10.11 -1.34
CA MET A 232 -3.06 -9.24 -2.51
C MET A 232 -2.17 -9.82 -3.62
N THR A 233 -1.19 -10.66 -3.27
CA THR A 233 -0.27 -11.26 -4.25
C THR A 233 -0.94 -12.38 -5.03
N PHE A 234 -1.71 -13.25 -4.36
CA PHE A 234 -2.13 -14.52 -4.94
C PHE A 234 -3.62 -14.61 -5.28
N MET A 235 -4.43 -13.62 -4.87
CA MET A 235 -5.88 -13.71 -5.10
C MET A 235 -6.30 -13.73 -6.58
N ILE A 236 -5.59 -13.02 -7.46
CA ILE A 236 -5.91 -13.08 -8.90
C ILE A 236 -5.59 -14.46 -9.48
N ALA A 237 -4.48 -15.09 -9.04
CA ALA A 237 -4.19 -16.48 -9.41
C ALA A 237 -5.30 -17.41 -8.91
N TYR A 238 -5.76 -17.24 -7.66
CA TYR A 238 -6.87 -18.00 -7.09
C TYR A 238 -8.18 -17.83 -7.86
N VAL A 239 -8.54 -16.61 -8.24
CA VAL A 239 -9.75 -16.33 -9.06
C VAL A 239 -9.64 -17.01 -10.43
N ARG A 240 -8.45 -16.93 -11.06
CA ARG A 240 -8.19 -17.56 -12.36
C ARG A 240 -8.24 -19.09 -12.28
N ASP A 241 -7.57 -19.68 -11.29
CA ASP A 241 -7.51 -21.14 -11.09
C ASP A 241 -8.90 -21.71 -10.74
N GLY A 242 -9.80 -20.89 -10.17
CA GLY A 242 -11.22 -21.20 -9.98
C GLY A 242 -12.08 -21.03 -11.24
N GLY A 243 -11.48 -20.80 -12.43
CA GLY A 243 -12.19 -20.65 -13.69
C GLY A 243 -12.63 -19.20 -14.00
N GLY A 244 -12.23 -18.22 -13.19
CA GLY A 244 -12.54 -16.81 -13.42
C GLY A 244 -11.77 -16.21 -14.59
N GLY A 245 -12.46 -15.91 -15.70
CA GLY A 245 -11.88 -15.20 -16.85
C GLY A 245 -11.55 -13.73 -16.58
N ALA A 246 -11.12 -13.00 -17.61
CA ALA A 246 -10.73 -11.59 -17.49
C ALA A 246 -11.82 -10.69 -16.84
N PRO A 247 -13.13 -10.83 -17.14
CA PRO A 247 -14.15 -10.03 -16.48
C PRO A 247 -14.23 -10.27 -14.97
N ALA A 248 -14.07 -11.53 -14.51
CA ALA A 248 -14.10 -11.87 -13.08
C ALA A 248 -12.87 -11.32 -12.35
N GLN A 249 -11.67 -11.46 -12.94
CA GLN A 249 -10.44 -10.90 -12.41
C GLN A 249 -10.49 -9.36 -12.34
N SER A 250 -10.98 -8.72 -13.41
CA SER A 250 -11.18 -7.27 -13.47
C SER A 250 -12.18 -6.81 -12.42
N ALA A 251 -13.35 -7.42 -12.32
CA ALA A 251 -14.38 -7.08 -11.35
C ALA A 251 -13.85 -7.21 -9.92
N PHE A 252 -13.18 -8.32 -9.59
CA PHE A 252 -12.60 -8.55 -8.29
C PHE A 252 -11.60 -7.46 -7.91
N TRP A 253 -10.66 -7.16 -8.81
CA TRP A 253 -9.62 -6.16 -8.56
C TRP A 253 -10.18 -4.74 -8.49
N CYS A 254 -11.11 -4.40 -9.37
CA CYS A 254 -11.78 -3.10 -9.36
C CYS A 254 -12.61 -2.87 -8.10
N LEU A 255 -13.26 -3.92 -7.57
CA LEU A 255 -13.99 -3.83 -6.30
C LEU A 255 -13.05 -3.56 -5.12
N ILE A 256 -11.85 -4.20 -5.08
CA ILE A 256 -10.82 -3.85 -4.10
C ILE A 256 -10.42 -2.38 -4.24
N GLY A 257 -10.14 -1.92 -5.46
CA GLY A 257 -9.73 -0.55 -5.73
C GLY A 257 -10.78 0.49 -5.35
N ALA A 258 -12.04 0.26 -5.73
CA ALA A 258 -13.17 1.12 -5.39
C ALA A 258 -13.40 1.17 -3.87
N SER A 259 -13.32 0.03 -3.18
CA SER A 259 -13.46 -0.04 -1.72
C SER A 259 -12.29 0.66 -1.01
N ALA A 260 -11.08 0.48 -1.51
CA ALA A 260 -9.88 1.17 -1.01
C ALA A 260 -9.99 2.69 -1.19
N PHE A 261 -10.57 3.14 -2.29
CA PHE A 261 -10.82 4.56 -2.54
C PHE A 261 -11.72 5.19 -1.47
N VAL A 262 -12.79 4.50 -1.05
CA VAL A 262 -13.73 5.04 -0.06
C VAL A 262 -13.31 4.84 1.40
N THR A 263 -12.26 4.09 1.65
CA THR A 263 -11.70 3.77 2.99
C THR A 263 -11.62 4.97 3.95
N PRO A 264 -11.06 6.15 3.56
CA PRO A 264 -10.89 7.26 4.48
C PRO A 264 -12.20 7.80 5.06
N TRP A 265 -13.28 7.72 4.30
CA TRP A 265 -14.61 8.20 4.74
C TRP A 265 -15.34 7.18 5.59
N VAL A 266 -15.21 5.89 5.27
CA VAL A 266 -15.88 4.80 6.02
C VAL A 266 -15.35 4.74 7.45
N TRP A 267 -14.04 4.77 7.64
CA TRP A 267 -13.40 4.54 8.94
C TRP A 267 -13.17 5.81 9.78
N ARG A 268 -13.54 6.98 9.29
CA ARG A 268 -13.27 8.27 9.97
C ARG A 268 -13.69 8.30 11.45
N ARG A 269 -14.86 7.73 11.79
CA ARG A 269 -15.39 7.71 13.16
C ARG A 269 -14.62 6.75 14.07
N VAL A 270 -14.22 5.61 13.54
CA VAL A 270 -13.43 4.59 14.27
C VAL A 270 -12.03 5.12 14.54
N LEU A 271 -11.39 5.72 13.53
CA LEU A 271 -10.06 6.30 13.63
C LEU A 271 -10.00 7.49 14.61
N ALA A 272 -11.06 8.27 14.71
CA ALA A 272 -11.15 9.40 15.63
C ALA A 272 -11.20 8.99 17.12
N ARG A 273 -11.58 7.73 17.42
CA ARG A 273 -11.73 7.21 18.78
C ARG A 273 -10.62 6.26 19.21
N ASN A 274 -9.54 6.15 18.43
CA ASN A 274 -8.50 5.15 18.62
C ASN A 274 -7.53 5.55 19.75
N SER A 275 -7.87 5.22 20.98
CA SER A 275 -6.98 5.44 22.14
C SER A 275 -6.14 4.22 22.55
N GLY A 276 -6.51 3.02 22.08
CA GLY A 276 -5.79 1.75 22.27
C GLY A 276 -5.75 0.94 21.00
N GLY A 277 -5.50 -0.36 21.07
CA GLY A 277 -5.41 -1.25 19.92
C GLY A 277 -6.77 -1.67 19.34
N VAL A 278 -7.88 -1.41 20.02
CA VAL A 278 -9.23 -1.92 19.67
C VAL A 278 -9.67 -1.43 18.28
N SER A 279 -9.47 -0.16 17.95
CA SER A 279 -9.85 0.35 16.62
C SER A 279 -9.06 -0.34 15.51
N THR A 280 -7.76 -0.56 15.71
CA THR A 280 -6.93 -1.33 14.77
C THR A 280 -7.40 -2.76 14.66
N ALA A 281 -7.73 -3.40 15.80
CA ALA A 281 -8.23 -4.77 15.86
C ALA A 281 -9.54 -4.94 15.08
N ILE A 282 -10.49 -4.02 15.21
CA ILE A 282 -11.77 -4.04 14.46
C ILE A 282 -11.49 -3.98 12.96
N ILE A 283 -10.63 -3.08 12.52
CA ILE A 283 -10.32 -2.91 11.10
C ILE A 283 -9.59 -4.14 10.56
N GLN A 284 -8.62 -4.70 11.33
CA GLN A 284 -7.93 -5.94 10.98
C GLN A 284 -8.88 -7.15 10.95
N ALA A 285 -9.85 -7.22 11.87
CA ALA A 285 -10.84 -8.29 11.88
C ALA A 285 -11.72 -8.24 10.61
N VAL A 286 -12.16 -7.06 10.20
CA VAL A 286 -12.89 -6.89 8.93
C VAL A 286 -12.02 -7.31 7.75
N ASN A 287 -10.74 -6.95 7.76
CA ASN A 287 -9.79 -7.38 6.72
C ASN A 287 -9.60 -8.90 6.71
N ALA A 288 -9.49 -9.55 7.89
CA ALA A 288 -9.39 -10.99 8.04
C ALA A 288 -10.65 -11.71 7.52
N ILE A 289 -11.84 -11.19 7.82
CA ILE A 289 -13.10 -11.71 7.29
C ILE A 289 -13.09 -11.65 5.76
N GLY A 290 -12.71 -10.50 5.17
CA GLY A 290 -12.58 -10.36 3.73
C GLY A 290 -11.63 -11.40 3.13
N ALA A 291 -10.49 -11.64 3.77
CA ALA A 291 -9.50 -12.63 3.32
C ALA A 291 -9.98 -14.09 3.49
N ALA A 292 -10.83 -14.38 4.46
CA ALA A 292 -11.34 -15.72 4.72
C ALA A 292 -12.50 -16.13 3.80
N LEU A 293 -13.29 -15.17 3.29
CA LEU A 293 -14.47 -15.48 2.48
C LEU A 293 -14.19 -16.38 1.27
N PRO A 294 -13.10 -16.21 0.48
CA PRO A 294 -12.82 -17.07 -0.66
C PRO A 294 -12.60 -18.55 -0.28
N LEU A 295 -12.27 -18.85 0.98
CA LEU A 295 -12.06 -20.21 1.46
C LEU A 295 -13.36 -21.04 1.47
N PHE A 296 -14.52 -20.40 1.43
CA PHE A 296 -15.83 -21.06 1.41
C PHE A 296 -16.34 -21.33 -0.02
N GLY A 297 -15.60 -20.94 -1.06
CA GLY A 297 -15.92 -21.26 -2.45
C GLY A 297 -15.55 -20.18 -3.46
N HIS A 298 -15.75 -20.51 -4.74
CA HIS A 298 -15.40 -19.66 -5.88
C HIS A 298 -16.61 -18.90 -6.47
N SER A 299 -17.72 -18.82 -5.74
CA SER A 299 -18.90 -18.10 -6.24
C SER A 299 -18.57 -16.62 -6.51
N PRO A 300 -18.99 -16.07 -7.67
CA PRO A 300 -18.73 -14.67 -8.02
C PRO A 300 -19.23 -13.67 -6.96
N VAL A 301 -20.35 -13.98 -6.30
CA VAL A 301 -20.91 -13.16 -5.23
C VAL A 301 -20.01 -13.17 -4.00
N LEU A 302 -19.52 -14.36 -3.61
CA LEU A 302 -18.62 -14.51 -2.47
C LEU A 302 -17.29 -13.78 -2.70
N LEU A 303 -16.73 -13.90 -3.91
CA LEU A 303 -15.52 -13.18 -4.30
C LEU A 303 -15.74 -11.66 -4.32
N ALA A 304 -16.89 -11.19 -4.80
CA ALA A 304 -17.23 -9.76 -4.78
C ALA A 304 -17.33 -9.22 -3.34
N ILE A 305 -18.00 -9.95 -2.44
CA ILE A 305 -18.09 -9.58 -1.01
C ILE A 305 -16.70 -9.57 -0.38
N SER A 306 -15.86 -10.59 -0.67
CA SER A 306 -14.47 -10.64 -0.23
C SER A 306 -13.68 -9.39 -0.66
N ALA A 307 -13.76 -9.03 -1.93
CA ALA A 307 -13.07 -7.86 -2.49
C ALA A 307 -13.50 -6.56 -1.80
N LEU A 308 -14.82 -6.38 -1.58
CA LEU A 308 -15.38 -5.19 -0.92
C LEU A 308 -14.93 -5.11 0.54
N VAL A 309 -15.09 -6.20 1.30
CA VAL A 309 -14.78 -6.26 2.75
C VAL A 309 -13.28 -6.12 2.98
N PHE A 310 -12.46 -6.81 2.19
CA PHE A 310 -11.01 -6.70 2.27
C PHE A 310 -10.54 -5.30 1.87
N GLY A 311 -11.02 -4.81 0.72
CA GLY A 311 -10.58 -3.55 0.12
C GLY A 311 -10.87 -2.34 1.00
N VAL A 312 -12.03 -2.29 1.68
CA VAL A 312 -12.38 -1.17 2.54
C VAL A 312 -11.54 -1.09 3.82
N ALA A 313 -10.90 -2.19 4.22
CA ALA A 313 -10.19 -2.27 5.50
C ALA A 313 -8.67 -2.16 5.40
N PHE A 314 -8.03 -2.72 4.36
CA PHE A 314 -6.58 -2.92 4.39
C PHE A 314 -5.75 -1.63 4.47
N PHE A 315 -6.14 -0.55 3.80
CA PHE A 315 -5.45 0.75 3.98
C PHE A 315 -5.82 1.43 5.31
N ALA A 316 -7.01 1.17 5.85
CA ALA A 316 -7.43 1.76 7.11
C ALA A 316 -6.59 1.26 8.30
N VAL A 317 -6.07 0.01 8.24
CA VAL A 317 -5.17 -0.51 9.27
C VAL A 317 -3.92 0.37 9.38
N VAL A 318 -3.32 0.76 8.25
CA VAL A 318 -2.16 1.68 8.25
C VAL A 318 -2.51 3.04 8.86
N GLY A 319 -3.70 3.58 8.51
CA GLY A 319 -4.20 4.81 9.11
C GLY A 319 -4.42 4.71 10.62
N SER A 320 -4.89 3.56 11.09
CA SER A 320 -5.16 3.32 12.52
C SER A 320 -3.89 3.29 13.37
N THR A 321 -2.77 2.79 12.83
CA THR A 321 -1.48 2.82 13.55
C THR A 321 -0.95 4.23 13.70
N THR A 322 -1.11 5.08 12.71
CA THR A 322 -0.76 6.51 12.82
C THR A 322 -1.63 7.20 13.86
N ALA A 323 -2.93 6.90 13.91
CA ALA A 323 -3.83 7.41 14.95
C ALA A 323 -3.40 6.92 16.35
N PHE A 324 -3.07 5.62 16.50
CA PHE A 324 -2.55 5.06 17.74
C PHE A 324 -1.32 5.82 18.24
N VAL A 325 -0.35 6.13 17.37
CA VAL A 325 0.84 6.91 17.75
C VAL A 325 0.45 8.30 18.26
N ARG A 326 -0.45 8.99 17.59
CA ARG A 326 -0.89 10.34 17.99
C ARG A 326 -1.58 10.38 19.34
N PHE A 327 -2.29 9.30 19.74
CA PHE A 327 -2.99 9.22 21.02
C PHE A 327 -2.10 8.75 22.18
N ASN A 328 -0.98 8.09 21.91
CA ASN A 328 -0.20 7.38 22.91
C ASN A 328 1.23 7.91 23.11
N TYR A 329 1.71 8.77 22.20
CA TYR A 329 3.06 9.33 22.26
C TYR A 329 3.04 10.85 22.19
N PRO A 330 3.96 11.54 22.89
CA PRO A 330 4.16 12.97 22.71
C PRO A 330 4.65 13.28 21.27
N PRO A 331 4.36 14.47 20.72
CA PRO A 331 4.72 14.83 19.33
C PRO A 331 6.19 14.63 18.97
N ALA A 332 7.11 14.82 19.93
CA ALA A 332 8.55 14.61 19.75
C ALA A 332 8.92 13.16 19.44
N GLU A 333 8.11 12.19 19.87
CA GLU A 333 8.35 10.74 19.70
C GLU A 333 7.64 10.16 18.46
N TRP A 334 6.71 10.88 17.83
CA TRP A 334 5.96 10.38 16.67
C TRP A 334 6.83 9.85 15.54
N PRO A 335 7.91 10.54 15.11
CA PRO A 335 8.74 10.04 14.02
C PRO A 335 9.37 8.68 14.34
N THR A 336 9.84 8.49 15.57
CA THR A 336 10.46 7.23 16.01
C THR A 336 9.41 6.11 16.11
N ALA A 337 8.25 6.40 16.71
CA ALA A 337 7.17 5.42 16.84
C ALA A 337 6.64 4.98 15.47
N ILE A 338 6.44 5.92 14.55
CA ILE A 338 6.03 5.60 13.16
C ILE A 338 7.11 4.79 12.45
N ALA A 339 8.40 5.11 12.64
CA ALA A 339 9.50 4.35 12.03
C ALA A 339 9.52 2.89 12.53
N VAL A 340 9.36 2.65 13.84
CA VAL A 340 9.29 1.30 14.41
C VAL A 340 8.12 0.51 13.83
N LEU A 341 6.94 1.12 13.75
CA LEU A 341 5.76 0.50 13.13
C LEU A 341 6.01 0.21 11.64
N THR A 342 6.59 1.14 10.90
CA THR A 342 6.89 0.96 9.47
C THR A 342 7.88 -0.19 9.24
N ILE A 343 8.92 -0.30 10.06
CA ILE A 343 9.89 -1.40 9.98
C ILE A 343 9.21 -2.72 10.26
N THR A 344 8.44 -2.81 11.34
CA THR A 344 7.71 -4.01 11.74
C THR A 344 6.76 -4.50 10.64
N PHE A 345 5.97 -3.59 10.10
CA PHE A 345 5.08 -3.84 8.97
C PHE A 345 5.84 -4.27 7.71
N GLY A 346 6.95 -3.59 7.39
CA GLY A 346 7.80 -3.90 6.25
C GLY A 346 8.39 -5.31 6.33
N ILE A 347 8.83 -5.75 7.52
CA ILE A 347 9.33 -7.11 7.72
C ILE A 347 8.22 -8.14 7.45
N GLY A 348 7.00 -7.88 7.94
CA GLY A 348 5.84 -8.71 7.64
C GLY A 348 5.58 -8.83 6.13
N GLN A 349 5.61 -7.72 5.43
CA GLN A 349 5.44 -7.68 3.96
C GLN A 349 6.53 -8.39 3.17
N ILE A 350 7.76 -8.42 3.69
CA ILE A 350 8.89 -9.15 3.08
C ILE A 350 8.66 -10.65 3.22
N LEU A 351 8.23 -11.13 4.38
CA LEU A 351 8.10 -12.54 4.67
C LEU A 351 6.80 -13.15 4.09
N GLY A 352 5.70 -12.39 4.10
CA GLY A 352 4.39 -12.90 3.70
C GLY A 352 4.36 -13.63 2.35
N PRO A 353 4.73 -12.99 1.24
CA PRO A 353 4.62 -13.61 -0.09
C PRO A 353 5.54 -14.83 -0.29
N ILE A 354 6.75 -14.81 0.30
CA ILE A 354 7.67 -15.98 0.23
C ILE A 354 7.08 -17.15 1.01
N VAL A 355 6.65 -16.93 2.25
CA VAL A 355 6.11 -18.00 3.11
C VAL A 355 4.86 -18.60 2.47
N THR A 356 3.94 -17.79 2.01
CA THR A 356 2.72 -18.27 1.36
C THR A 356 2.99 -18.91 0.01
N GLY A 357 3.95 -18.41 -0.76
CA GLY A 357 4.42 -19.05 -1.99
C GLY A 357 5.01 -20.45 -1.72
N ALA A 358 5.89 -20.57 -0.73
CA ALA A 358 6.49 -21.85 -0.33
C ALA A 358 5.44 -22.86 0.16
N ILE A 359 4.44 -22.40 0.90
CA ILE A 359 3.31 -23.24 1.32
C ILE A 359 2.53 -23.72 0.09
N THR A 360 2.27 -22.85 -0.87
CA THR A 360 1.57 -23.23 -2.11
C THR A 360 2.38 -24.25 -2.92
N ASP A 361 3.70 -24.06 -3.04
CA ASP A 361 4.58 -25.02 -3.73
C ASP A 361 4.61 -26.38 -3.02
N ALA A 362 4.63 -26.41 -1.68
CA ALA A 362 4.69 -27.63 -0.88
C ALA A 362 3.37 -28.42 -0.91
N PHE A 363 2.23 -27.75 -0.86
CA PHE A 363 0.91 -28.37 -0.76
C PHE A 363 0.13 -28.41 -2.08
N GLY A 364 0.64 -27.79 -3.15
CA GLY A 364 0.03 -27.82 -4.48
C GLY A 364 -1.27 -27.02 -4.59
N SER A 365 -1.61 -26.16 -3.61
CA SER A 365 -2.88 -25.42 -3.61
C SER A 365 -2.75 -24.01 -3.00
N LEU A 366 -3.26 -23.01 -3.72
CA LEU A 366 -3.38 -21.63 -3.24
C LEU A 366 -4.31 -21.48 -2.03
N SER A 367 -5.27 -22.41 -1.85
CA SER A 367 -6.17 -22.37 -0.71
C SER A 367 -5.43 -22.46 0.62
N TYR A 368 -4.35 -23.26 0.72
CA TYR A 368 -3.52 -23.31 1.93
C TYR A 368 -2.82 -21.97 2.21
N ALA A 369 -2.28 -21.34 1.18
CA ALA A 369 -1.66 -20.02 1.32
C ALA A 369 -2.65 -18.95 1.77
N LEU A 370 -3.87 -18.95 1.22
CA LEU A 370 -4.93 -18.02 1.62
C LEU A 370 -5.44 -18.29 3.03
N ASN A 371 -5.53 -19.57 3.46
CA ASN A 371 -5.84 -19.94 4.85
C ASN A 371 -4.82 -19.35 5.82
N VAL A 372 -3.52 -19.49 5.51
CA VAL A 372 -2.44 -18.91 6.33
C VAL A 372 -2.52 -17.38 6.35
N SER A 373 -2.81 -16.76 5.21
CA SER A 373 -3.02 -15.30 5.12
C SER A 373 -4.18 -14.85 6.02
N ALA A 374 -5.34 -15.48 5.92
CA ALA A 374 -6.51 -15.19 6.75
C ALA A 374 -6.24 -15.40 8.24
N ALA A 375 -5.54 -16.50 8.59
CA ALA A 375 -5.13 -16.80 9.97
C ALA A 375 -4.17 -15.74 10.52
N MET A 376 -3.15 -15.33 9.75
CA MET A 376 -2.25 -14.23 10.15
C MET A 376 -3.02 -12.95 10.45
N LEU A 377 -3.98 -12.58 9.60
CA LEU A 377 -4.82 -11.39 9.79
C LEU A 377 -5.70 -11.50 11.03
N ALA A 378 -6.32 -12.66 11.27
CA ALA A 378 -7.16 -12.91 12.44
C ALA A 378 -6.36 -12.87 13.75
N VAL A 379 -5.21 -13.56 13.80
CA VAL A 379 -4.31 -13.54 14.96
C VAL A 379 -3.75 -12.13 15.17
N GLY A 380 -3.43 -11.41 14.09
CA GLY A 380 -3.02 -10.01 14.13
C GLY A 380 -4.09 -9.10 14.74
N ALA A 381 -5.36 -9.30 14.37
CA ALA A 381 -6.48 -8.58 14.96
C ALA A 381 -6.61 -8.85 16.46
N MET A 382 -6.53 -10.14 16.87
CA MET A 382 -6.56 -10.52 18.28
C MET A 382 -5.39 -9.87 19.06
N ALA A 383 -4.17 -9.97 18.55
CA ALA A 383 -3.01 -9.35 19.19
C ALA A 383 -3.21 -7.83 19.36
N SER A 384 -3.71 -7.15 18.32
CA SER A 384 -3.99 -5.71 18.39
C SER A 384 -5.07 -5.38 19.43
N ALA A 385 -6.09 -6.25 19.62
CA ALA A 385 -7.17 -6.03 20.58
C ALA A 385 -6.67 -5.99 22.04
N PHE A 386 -5.61 -6.75 22.36
CA PHE A 386 -5.02 -6.77 23.70
C PHE A 386 -4.13 -5.56 23.99
N GLN A 387 -3.83 -4.72 23.01
CA GLN A 387 -3.03 -3.52 23.23
C GLN A 387 -3.82 -2.48 24.03
N ARG A 388 -3.38 -2.24 25.24
CA ARG A 388 -3.92 -1.19 26.11
C ARG A 388 -3.38 0.17 25.69
N ARG A 389 -4.08 1.24 26.11
CA ARG A 389 -3.60 2.60 26.00
C ARG A 389 -2.32 2.77 26.82
N LEU A 390 -1.32 3.48 26.30
CA LEU A 390 -0.02 3.68 26.96
C LEU A 390 -0.06 4.85 27.95
N VAL A 391 -0.84 5.88 27.65
CA VAL A 391 -0.99 7.06 28.51
C VAL A 391 -2.27 6.91 29.33
N PRO A 392 -2.21 6.99 30.66
CA PRO A 392 -3.42 7.06 31.48
C PRO A 392 -4.28 8.25 31.04
N ASN A 393 -5.63 8.10 31.10
CA ASN A 393 -6.49 9.26 30.95
C ASN A 393 -6.04 10.32 31.97
N PRO A 394 -5.88 11.59 31.58
CA PRO A 394 -5.87 12.63 32.61
C PRO A 394 -7.17 12.41 33.40
N SER A 395 -7.02 12.23 34.73
CA SER A 395 -8.16 12.19 35.66
C SER A 395 -9.08 13.38 35.36
N PRO A 396 -10.42 13.19 35.37
CA PRO A 396 -11.37 14.25 35.10
C PRO A 396 -11.20 15.44 36.02
#